data_61cc2c501e556c6e630fb071b8ec1072
#
_entry.id   61cc2c501e556c6e630fb071b8ec1072
#
_cell.length_a   1.000
_cell.length_b   1.000
_cell.length_c   1.000
_cell.angle_alpha   90.00
_cell.angle_beta   90.00
_cell.angle_gamma   90.00
#
_symmetry.space_group_name_H-M   'P 1'
#
loop_
_entity.id
_entity.type
_entity.pdbx_description
1 polymer ?
#
loop_
_entity_poly.entity_id
_entity_poly.type
_entity_poly.pdbx_seq_one_letter_code
_entity_poly.pdbx_strand_id
1 'polypeptide(L)'
;MTRHLLVALVLAQPLAAQSNTGSKTLFTRNDATTAATFLAASVALSHFDPKIARFFTDTSLAHVRAGDKLDHTFTHVNETTLTIAGIAAYGVGRLVRSRATADIAFHATESIVTASLASQLIRGPLGRSRPRETNYSDQYDFHWFGGFGNFKYRAFPSIHSSSGFAAATALAQEARIRRPSAARIISPVLYALAMTPGLSRMYLGQHWASDVFFGGFVGTFAATKVVQYSHAHPGNRFQDAFVPSHGLQVSTQGGRFGVTWGAVF
;
A
#
# COMPACT_ATOMS: atom_id res chain seq x y z
N MET A 1 40.48 -7.38 0.66
CA MET A 1 40.02 -6.00 0.43
C MET A 1 38.49 -6.03 0.46
N THR A 2 37.91 -5.85 1.62
CA THR A 2 36.47 -5.88 1.91
C THR A 2 35.87 -4.52 1.53
N ARG A 3 35.23 -4.44 0.36
CA ARG A 3 34.43 -3.27 -0.02
C ARG A 3 33.07 -3.36 0.69
N HIS A 4 32.92 -2.59 1.75
CA HIS A 4 31.63 -2.35 2.38
C HIS A 4 30.67 -1.71 1.38
N LEU A 5 29.69 -2.49 0.91
CA LEU A 5 28.54 -1.98 0.16
C LEU A 5 27.63 -1.32 1.19
N LEU A 6 27.78 0.00 1.37
CA LEU A 6 26.79 0.84 2.05
C LEU A 6 25.52 0.81 1.19
N VAL A 7 24.59 -0.07 1.55
CA VAL A 7 23.20 0.06 1.10
C VAL A 7 22.67 1.29 1.82
N ALA A 8 22.72 2.43 1.15
CA ALA A 8 22.03 3.63 1.59
C ALA A 8 20.52 3.32 1.56
N LEU A 9 20.00 2.94 2.72
CA LEU A 9 18.57 2.89 2.98
C LEU A 9 18.11 4.35 2.88
N VAL A 10 17.64 4.77 1.70
CA VAL A 10 16.91 6.02 1.55
C VAL A 10 15.61 5.81 2.31
N LEU A 11 15.65 6.12 3.61
CA LEU A 11 14.45 6.30 4.41
C LEU A 11 13.68 7.42 3.70
N ALA A 12 12.63 7.04 2.98
CA ALA A 12 11.69 7.99 2.45
C ALA A 12 11.22 8.83 3.64
N GLN A 13 11.76 10.03 3.74
CA GLN A 13 11.26 11.02 4.69
C GLN A 13 9.75 11.07 4.46
N PRO A 14 8.92 10.92 5.49
CA PRO A 14 7.50 11.09 5.30
C PRO A 14 7.33 12.47 4.68
N LEU A 15 6.78 12.51 3.46
CA LEU A 15 6.36 13.75 2.82
C LEU A 15 5.58 14.51 3.88
N ALA A 16 6.19 15.55 4.43
CA ALA A 16 5.56 16.38 5.43
C ALA A 16 4.24 16.82 4.83
N ALA A 17 3.14 16.43 5.47
CA ALA A 17 1.82 16.89 5.09
C ALA A 17 1.85 18.40 5.25
N GLN A 18 2.18 19.11 4.17
CA GLN A 18 1.98 20.53 4.09
C GLN A 18 0.47 20.72 4.12
N SER A 19 -0.01 21.24 5.22
CA SER A 19 -1.36 21.73 5.40
C SER A 19 -1.56 22.91 4.45
N ASN A 20 -1.81 22.62 3.19
CA ASN A 20 -2.14 23.62 2.18
C ASN A 20 -3.65 23.86 2.25
N THR A 21 -4.07 24.73 3.16
CA THR A 21 -5.44 25.21 3.36
C THR A 21 -5.94 26.07 2.20
N GLY A 22 -5.50 25.83 0.97
CA GLY A 22 -5.85 26.68 -0.17
C GLY A 22 -6.02 25.98 -1.50
N SER A 23 -5.65 24.72 -1.67
CA SER A 23 -5.72 24.07 -2.98
C SER A 23 -7.05 23.34 -3.18
N LYS A 24 -7.90 23.86 -4.06
CA LYS A 24 -9.11 23.17 -4.54
C LYS A 24 -8.79 21.95 -5.43
N THR A 25 -7.54 21.71 -5.75
CA THR A 25 -7.10 20.62 -6.63
C THR A 25 -6.48 19.50 -5.83
N LEU A 26 -6.98 18.27 -6.03
CA LEU A 26 -6.45 17.05 -5.39
C LEU A 26 -5.00 16.76 -5.82
N PHE A 27 -4.67 17.08 -7.07
CA PHE A 27 -3.34 16.90 -7.63
C PHE A 27 -2.67 18.24 -7.88
N THR A 28 -1.40 18.35 -7.53
CA THR A 28 -0.57 19.57 -7.65
C THR A 28 0.62 19.32 -8.60
N ARG A 29 1.29 20.39 -9.00
CA ARG A 29 2.54 20.26 -9.77
C ARG A 29 3.62 19.52 -8.99
N ASN A 30 3.66 19.67 -7.67
CA ASN A 30 4.60 18.94 -6.82
C ASN A 30 4.35 17.43 -6.83
N ASP A 31 3.11 17.00 -6.99
CA ASP A 31 2.78 15.56 -7.12
C ASP A 31 3.36 14.98 -8.40
N ALA A 32 3.28 15.73 -9.51
CA ALA A 32 3.86 15.31 -10.78
C ALA A 32 5.40 15.24 -10.70
N THR A 33 6.04 16.25 -10.08
CA THR A 33 7.49 16.21 -9.88
C THR A 33 7.92 15.07 -8.96
N THR A 34 7.17 14.81 -7.90
CA THR A 34 7.42 13.67 -6.99
C THR A 34 7.28 12.35 -7.75
N ALA A 35 6.22 12.16 -8.52
CA ALA A 35 6.03 10.94 -9.31
C ALA A 35 7.14 10.74 -10.34
N ALA A 36 7.55 11.80 -11.04
CA ALA A 36 8.67 11.75 -11.98
C ALA A 36 9.99 11.40 -11.29
N THR A 37 10.25 11.96 -10.10
CA THR A 37 11.45 11.66 -9.31
C THR A 37 11.50 10.19 -8.89
N PHE A 38 10.40 9.64 -8.38
CA PHE A 38 10.36 8.23 -7.99
C PHE A 38 10.44 7.28 -9.19
N LEU A 39 9.87 7.67 -10.33
CA LEU A 39 10.03 6.90 -11.57
C LEU A 39 11.49 6.91 -12.02
N ALA A 40 12.14 8.07 -12.06
CA ALA A 40 13.56 8.18 -12.41
C ALA A 40 14.45 7.39 -11.45
N ALA A 41 14.18 7.47 -10.14
CA ALA A 41 14.91 6.68 -9.14
C ALA A 41 14.68 5.16 -9.33
N SER A 42 13.46 4.74 -9.70
CA SER A 42 13.16 3.35 -10.03
C SER A 42 13.92 2.87 -11.28
N VAL A 43 14.00 3.70 -12.31
CA VAL A 43 14.80 3.43 -13.52
C VAL A 43 16.28 3.34 -13.17
N ALA A 44 16.81 4.25 -12.35
CA ALA A 44 18.20 4.17 -11.89
C ALA A 44 18.46 2.89 -11.07
N LEU A 45 17.55 2.52 -10.17
CA LEU A 45 17.63 1.30 -9.36
C LEU A 45 17.58 0.04 -10.24
N SER A 46 16.83 0.07 -11.34
CA SER A 46 16.68 -1.10 -12.23
C SER A 46 18.00 -1.60 -12.83
N HIS A 47 19.02 -0.73 -12.96
CA HIS A 47 20.35 -1.14 -13.39
C HIS A 47 21.01 -2.15 -12.43
N PHE A 48 20.59 -2.16 -11.18
CA PHE A 48 21.09 -3.06 -10.15
C PHE A 48 20.19 -4.30 -9.94
N ASP A 49 19.02 -4.33 -10.57
CA ASP A 49 18.03 -5.40 -10.40
C ASP A 49 18.58 -6.81 -10.54
N PRO A 50 19.36 -7.19 -11.60
CA PRO A 50 19.88 -8.53 -11.74
C PRO A 50 20.87 -8.88 -10.62
N LYS A 51 21.66 -7.92 -10.18
CA LYS A 51 22.65 -8.11 -9.13
C LYS A 51 21.96 -8.32 -7.77
N ILE A 52 20.92 -7.52 -7.49
CA ILE A 52 20.12 -7.63 -6.27
C ILE A 52 19.33 -8.93 -6.29
N ALA A 53 18.69 -9.28 -7.42
CA ALA A 53 17.91 -10.51 -7.53
C ALA A 53 18.78 -11.77 -7.31
N ARG A 54 19.97 -11.84 -7.91
CA ARG A 54 20.93 -12.93 -7.68
C ARG A 54 21.39 -12.98 -6.23
N PHE A 55 21.63 -11.83 -5.57
CA PHE A 55 21.97 -11.82 -4.15
C PHE A 55 20.90 -12.50 -3.31
N PHE A 56 19.62 -12.26 -3.57
CA PHE A 56 18.51 -12.90 -2.84
C PHE A 56 18.37 -14.39 -3.13
N THR A 57 18.79 -14.85 -4.31
CA THR A 57 18.67 -16.26 -4.72
C THR A 57 19.93 -17.08 -4.45
N ASP A 58 21.13 -16.48 -4.55
CA ASP A 58 22.42 -17.19 -4.40
C ASP A 58 22.91 -17.26 -2.95
N THR A 59 22.35 -16.46 -2.04
CA THR A 59 22.77 -16.51 -0.64
C THR A 59 22.16 -17.71 0.06
N SER A 60 22.93 -18.29 1.00
CA SER A 60 22.47 -19.34 1.91
C SER A 60 21.22 -18.98 2.73
N LEU A 61 20.72 -17.75 2.63
CA LEU A 61 19.41 -17.33 3.13
C LEU A 61 18.27 -18.15 2.51
N ALA A 62 18.44 -18.63 1.26
CA ALA A 62 17.50 -19.52 0.60
C ALA A 62 17.33 -20.87 1.36
N HIS A 63 18.33 -21.28 2.10
CA HIS A 63 18.32 -22.54 2.84
C HIS A 63 18.08 -22.37 4.35
N VAL A 64 17.89 -21.13 4.82
CA VAL A 64 17.54 -20.90 6.22
C VAL A 64 16.04 -21.16 6.40
N ARG A 65 15.69 -22.20 7.18
CA ARG A 65 14.29 -22.52 7.52
C ARG A 65 13.44 -21.33 8.01
N ALA A 66 14.09 -20.29 8.51
CA ALA A 66 13.45 -19.03 8.86
C ALA A 66 13.02 -18.24 7.61
N GLY A 67 13.78 -18.29 6.50
CA GLY A 67 13.42 -17.66 5.23
C GLY A 67 12.17 -18.28 4.64
N ASP A 68 12.09 -19.62 4.59
CA ASP A 68 10.90 -20.32 4.07
C ASP A 68 9.64 -20.03 4.90
N LYS A 69 9.76 -19.98 6.22
CA LYS A 69 8.62 -19.63 7.09
C LYS A 69 8.18 -18.18 6.95
N LEU A 70 9.12 -17.24 6.84
CA LEU A 70 8.83 -15.83 6.61
C LEU A 70 8.16 -15.63 5.25
N ASP A 71 8.65 -16.33 4.24
CA ASP A 71 8.10 -16.28 2.91
C ASP A 71 6.65 -16.77 2.88
N HIS A 72 6.36 -17.95 3.41
CA HIS A 72 5.00 -18.48 3.53
C HIS A 72 4.07 -17.51 4.27
N THR A 73 4.54 -16.86 5.33
CA THR A 73 3.72 -15.93 6.12
C THR A 73 3.43 -14.65 5.33
N PHE A 74 4.44 -14.05 4.72
CA PHE A 74 4.29 -12.76 4.04
C PHE A 74 3.74 -12.85 2.61
N THR A 75 3.76 -14.02 2.00
CA THR A 75 3.06 -14.27 0.72
C THR A 75 1.55 -14.08 0.85
N HIS A 76 0.98 -14.34 2.03
CA HIS A 76 -0.44 -14.13 2.30
C HIS A 76 -0.79 -12.66 2.58
N VAL A 77 0.19 -11.79 2.82
CA VAL A 77 -0.03 -10.34 2.93
C VAL A 77 -0.08 -9.73 1.54
N ASN A 78 -1.24 -9.74 0.94
CA ASN A 78 -1.49 -9.25 -0.42
C ASN A 78 -2.72 -8.32 -0.45
N GLU A 79 -3.03 -7.76 -1.60
CA GLU A 79 -4.13 -6.82 -1.79
C GLU A 79 -5.49 -7.40 -1.36
N THR A 80 -5.72 -8.67 -1.60
CA THR A 80 -7.00 -9.33 -1.27
C THR A 80 -7.15 -9.49 0.24
N THR A 81 -6.14 -10.04 0.91
CA THR A 81 -6.18 -10.25 2.36
C THR A 81 -6.23 -8.94 3.14
N LEU A 82 -5.49 -7.92 2.69
CA LEU A 82 -5.52 -6.59 3.29
C LEU A 82 -6.88 -5.90 3.08
N THR A 83 -7.48 -6.05 1.90
CA THR A 83 -8.82 -5.51 1.61
C THR A 83 -9.89 -6.21 2.49
N ILE A 84 -9.84 -7.54 2.58
CA ILE A 84 -10.76 -8.31 3.45
C ILE A 84 -10.59 -7.90 4.92
N ALA A 85 -9.36 -7.77 5.39
CA ALA A 85 -9.08 -7.33 6.76
C ALA A 85 -9.61 -5.90 7.01
N GLY A 86 -9.46 -5.00 6.04
CA GLY A 86 -10.01 -3.65 6.12
C GLY A 86 -11.54 -3.63 6.17
N ILE A 87 -12.22 -4.42 5.32
CA ILE A 87 -13.67 -4.57 5.33
C ILE A 87 -14.15 -5.16 6.68
N ALA A 88 -13.45 -6.17 7.19
CA ALA A 88 -13.77 -6.77 8.48
C ALA A 88 -13.60 -5.75 9.63
N ALA A 89 -12.50 -5.00 9.63
CA ALA A 89 -12.27 -3.94 10.61
C ALA A 89 -13.32 -2.83 10.53
N TYR A 90 -13.76 -2.47 9.34
CA TYR A 90 -14.88 -1.56 9.12
C TYR A 90 -16.16 -2.11 9.74
N GLY A 91 -16.50 -3.39 9.45
CA GLY A 91 -17.67 -4.06 10.04
C GLY A 91 -17.64 -4.07 11.57
N VAL A 92 -16.48 -4.38 12.15
CA VAL A 92 -16.29 -4.31 13.61
C VAL A 92 -16.51 -2.88 14.12
N GLY A 93 -15.94 -1.87 13.47
CA GLY A 93 -16.15 -0.46 13.84
C GLY A 93 -17.63 -0.08 13.85
N ARG A 94 -18.40 -0.58 12.88
CA ARG A 94 -19.86 -0.38 12.82
C ARG A 94 -20.59 -1.10 13.96
N LEU A 95 -20.24 -2.35 14.23
CA LEU A 95 -20.88 -3.16 15.28
C LEU A 95 -20.63 -2.58 16.67
N VAL A 96 -19.41 -2.15 16.96
CA VAL A 96 -19.07 -1.54 18.26
C VAL A 96 -19.41 -0.05 18.34
N ARG A 97 -20.05 0.50 17.29
CA ARG A 97 -20.44 1.92 17.19
C ARG A 97 -19.25 2.89 17.36
N SER A 98 -18.09 2.50 16.87
CA SER A 98 -16.88 3.34 16.86
C SER A 98 -16.69 3.96 15.48
N ARG A 99 -17.14 5.21 15.31
CA ARG A 99 -16.95 5.97 14.06
C ARG A 99 -15.47 6.05 13.68
N ALA A 100 -14.61 6.32 14.67
CA ALA A 100 -13.17 6.41 14.41
C ALA A 100 -12.59 5.12 13.83
N THR A 101 -12.99 3.95 14.35
CA THR A 101 -12.54 2.65 13.81
C THR A 101 -13.10 2.42 12.40
N ALA A 102 -14.36 2.74 12.17
CA ALA A 102 -14.98 2.60 10.86
C ALA A 102 -14.32 3.51 9.81
N ASP A 103 -14.09 4.80 10.14
CA ASP A 103 -13.40 5.76 9.24
C ASP A 103 -11.98 5.28 8.89
N ILE A 104 -11.18 4.91 9.90
CA ILE A 104 -9.80 4.44 9.71
C ILE A 104 -9.79 3.21 8.79
N ALA A 105 -10.64 2.23 9.06
CA ALA A 105 -10.73 1.02 8.27
C ALA A 105 -11.21 1.29 6.83
N PHE A 106 -12.15 2.21 6.67
CA PHE A 106 -12.65 2.63 5.37
C PHE A 106 -11.55 3.31 4.54
N HIS A 107 -10.86 4.31 5.10
CA HIS A 107 -9.78 5.02 4.42
C HIS A 107 -8.61 4.08 4.08
N ALA A 108 -8.28 3.12 4.95
CA ALA A 108 -7.26 2.12 4.67
C ALA A 108 -7.69 1.21 3.51
N THR A 109 -8.92 0.72 3.51
CA THR A 109 -9.45 -0.13 2.44
C THR A 109 -9.50 0.59 1.10
N GLU A 110 -10.03 1.81 1.08
CA GLU A 110 -10.07 2.66 -0.11
C GLU A 110 -8.67 2.93 -0.67
N SER A 111 -7.70 3.18 0.21
CA SER A 111 -6.30 3.38 -0.15
C SER A 111 -5.68 2.13 -0.79
N ILE A 112 -5.93 0.94 -0.22
CA ILE A 112 -5.45 -0.34 -0.76
C ILE A 112 -6.04 -0.58 -2.14
N VAL A 113 -7.35 -0.43 -2.30
CA VAL A 113 -8.04 -0.65 -3.58
C VAL A 113 -7.53 0.33 -4.64
N THR A 114 -7.41 1.62 -4.29
CA THR A 114 -6.92 2.67 -5.21
C THR A 114 -5.49 2.37 -5.66
N ALA A 115 -4.58 2.04 -4.74
CA ALA A 115 -3.19 1.69 -5.05
C ALA A 115 -3.09 0.43 -5.90
N SER A 116 -3.92 -0.57 -5.62
CA SER A 116 -3.98 -1.82 -6.38
C SER A 116 -4.48 -1.59 -7.80
N LEU A 117 -5.53 -0.80 -7.98
CA LEU A 117 -6.04 -0.42 -9.30
C LEU A 117 -4.99 0.38 -10.09
N ALA A 118 -4.35 1.37 -9.47
CA ALA A 118 -3.28 2.13 -10.12
C ALA A 118 -2.14 1.21 -10.56
N SER A 119 -1.72 0.26 -9.71
CA SER A 119 -0.70 -0.73 -10.06
C SER A 119 -1.15 -1.64 -11.21
N GLN A 120 -2.40 -2.06 -11.26
CA GLN A 120 -2.94 -2.86 -12.36
C GLN A 120 -2.95 -2.10 -13.69
N LEU A 121 -3.33 -0.82 -13.65
CA LEU A 121 -3.36 0.05 -14.83
C LEU A 121 -1.96 0.29 -15.42
N ILE A 122 -0.91 0.22 -14.60
CA ILE A 122 0.47 0.35 -15.05
C ILE A 122 1.01 -1.00 -15.56
N ARG A 123 0.85 -2.07 -14.78
CA ARG A 123 1.49 -3.36 -15.08
C ARG A 123 0.87 -4.10 -16.26
N GLY A 124 -0.43 -3.88 -16.51
CA GLY A 124 -1.13 -4.47 -17.64
C GLY A 124 -0.50 -4.10 -18.98
N PRO A 125 -0.41 -2.79 -19.30
CA PRO A 125 0.22 -2.32 -20.53
C PRO A 125 1.72 -2.58 -20.61
N LEU A 126 2.48 -2.38 -19.51
CA LEU A 126 3.94 -2.51 -19.55
C LEU A 126 4.42 -3.95 -19.74
N GLY A 127 3.78 -4.91 -19.09
CA GLY A 127 4.09 -6.31 -19.29
C GLY A 127 5.53 -6.70 -18.96
N ARG A 128 6.12 -6.19 -17.87
CA ARG A 128 7.51 -6.52 -17.48
C ARG A 128 7.62 -7.95 -16.99
N SER A 129 8.62 -8.68 -17.49
CA SER A 129 8.91 -10.04 -17.04
C SER A 129 9.45 -10.10 -15.63
N ARG A 130 9.12 -11.19 -14.93
CA ARG A 130 9.60 -11.44 -13.56
C ARG A 130 11.04 -11.93 -13.56
N PRO A 131 11.83 -11.70 -12.50
CA PRO A 131 13.23 -12.13 -12.41
C PRO A 131 13.45 -13.60 -12.79
N ARG A 132 12.65 -14.50 -12.27
CA ARG A 132 12.75 -15.94 -12.51
C ARG A 132 12.47 -16.35 -13.97
N GLU A 133 11.66 -15.57 -14.69
CA GLU A 133 11.30 -15.88 -16.09
C GLU A 133 12.43 -15.54 -17.07
N THR A 134 13.36 -14.66 -16.66
CA THR A 134 14.54 -14.26 -17.43
C THR A 134 15.84 -14.86 -16.86
N ASN A 135 15.73 -15.85 -16.01
CA ASN A 135 16.88 -16.41 -15.28
C ASN A 135 17.74 -15.33 -14.60
N TYR A 136 17.07 -14.31 -14.01
CA TYR A 136 17.68 -13.18 -13.28
C TYR A 136 18.71 -12.37 -14.10
N SER A 137 18.58 -12.34 -15.43
CA SER A 137 19.58 -11.73 -16.30
C SER A 137 19.09 -10.51 -17.08
N ASP A 138 17.78 -10.46 -17.40
CA ASP A 138 17.21 -9.38 -18.20
C ASP A 138 16.05 -8.70 -17.48
N GLN A 139 16.34 -7.56 -16.89
CA GLN A 139 15.37 -6.70 -16.21
C GLN A 139 14.59 -5.79 -17.15
N TYR A 140 14.94 -5.76 -18.44
CA TYR A 140 14.31 -4.93 -19.46
C TYR A 140 13.48 -5.74 -20.47
N ASP A 141 13.18 -6.99 -20.14
CA ASP A 141 12.27 -7.80 -20.94
C ASP A 141 10.82 -7.34 -20.71
N PHE A 142 10.26 -6.66 -21.71
CA PHE A 142 8.90 -6.10 -21.69
C PHE A 142 8.06 -6.71 -22.82
N HIS A 143 6.88 -7.18 -22.44
CA HIS A 143 5.85 -7.71 -23.34
C HIS A 143 4.63 -6.79 -23.29
N TRP A 144 4.61 -5.78 -24.14
CA TRP A 144 3.56 -4.78 -24.17
C TRP A 144 2.17 -5.41 -24.18
N PHE A 145 1.31 -4.94 -23.25
CA PHE A 145 -0.03 -5.48 -22.97
C PHE A 145 -0.06 -6.93 -22.46
N GLY A 146 1.06 -7.62 -22.38
CA GLY A 146 1.17 -9.00 -21.87
C GLY A 146 0.76 -9.14 -20.39
N GLY A 147 0.87 -8.07 -19.62
CA GLY A 147 0.48 -8.06 -18.20
C GLY A 147 -1.01 -8.24 -17.95
N PHE A 148 -1.88 -8.04 -18.94
CA PHE A 148 -3.31 -8.31 -18.79
C PHE A 148 -3.62 -9.81 -18.81
N GLY A 149 -3.00 -10.57 -19.70
CA GLY A 149 -3.30 -11.97 -19.92
C GLY A 149 -2.38 -12.98 -19.21
N ASN A 150 -1.13 -12.59 -18.91
CA ASN A 150 -0.14 -13.54 -18.42
C ASN A 150 0.53 -13.07 -17.12
N PHE A 151 0.47 -13.95 -16.11
CA PHE A 151 1.07 -13.70 -14.80
C PHE A 151 2.59 -13.47 -14.83
N LYS A 152 3.30 -14.08 -15.80
CA LYS A 152 4.75 -13.93 -15.97
C LYS A 152 5.19 -12.49 -16.23
N TYR A 153 4.32 -11.71 -16.87
CA TYR A 153 4.58 -10.34 -17.31
C TYR A 153 4.01 -9.29 -16.36
N ARG A 154 3.78 -9.65 -15.10
CA ARG A 154 3.19 -8.76 -14.09
C ARG A 154 4.19 -8.33 -13.03
N ALA A 155 5.44 -8.01 -13.44
CA ALA A 155 6.46 -7.62 -12.48
C ALA A 155 6.32 -6.17 -12.02
N PHE A 156 6.18 -5.19 -12.91
CA PHE A 156 6.22 -3.77 -12.58
C PHE A 156 4.85 -3.10 -12.66
N PRO A 157 4.44 -2.35 -11.63
CA PRO A 157 4.99 -2.32 -10.27
C PRO A 157 4.51 -3.50 -9.41
N SER A 158 5.15 -3.71 -8.25
CA SER A 158 4.74 -4.73 -7.29
C SER A 158 3.45 -4.34 -6.58
N ILE A 159 2.37 -5.11 -6.82
CA ILE A 159 1.08 -4.85 -6.16
C ILE A 159 1.10 -5.20 -4.67
N HIS A 160 1.92 -6.17 -4.24
CA HIS A 160 2.11 -6.50 -2.83
C HIS A 160 2.74 -5.32 -2.07
N SER A 161 3.72 -4.67 -2.69
CA SER A 161 4.32 -3.46 -2.11
C SER A 161 3.33 -2.30 -2.10
N SER A 162 2.61 -2.07 -3.20
CA SER A 162 1.67 -0.95 -3.27
C SER A 162 0.52 -1.11 -2.28
N SER A 163 -0.07 -2.28 -2.14
CA SER A 163 -1.14 -2.52 -1.15
C SER A 163 -0.64 -2.44 0.29
N GLY A 164 0.53 -3.00 0.59
CA GLY A 164 1.14 -2.92 1.92
C GLY A 164 1.47 -1.49 2.33
N PHE A 165 2.13 -0.73 1.44
CA PHE A 165 2.44 0.67 1.71
C PHE A 165 1.20 1.57 1.73
N ALA A 166 0.16 1.26 0.95
CA ALA A 166 -1.11 1.97 1.03
C ALA A 166 -1.77 1.79 2.40
N ALA A 167 -1.87 0.56 2.89
CA ALA A 167 -2.39 0.27 4.22
C ALA A 167 -1.58 1.00 5.31
N ALA A 168 -0.26 0.86 5.29
CA ALA A 168 0.63 1.49 6.27
C ALA A 168 0.51 3.01 6.27
N THR A 169 0.47 3.63 5.08
CA THR A 169 0.38 5.08 4.96
C THR A 169 -0.96 5.61 5.45
N ALA A 170 -2.07 4.97 5.07
CA ALA A 170 -3.39 5.37 5.55
C ALA A 170 -3.47 5.29 7.07
N LEU A 171 -3.07 4.17 7.65
CA LEU A 171 -3.07 3.98 9.11
C LEU A 171 -2.12 4.96 9.82
N ALA A 172 -0.94 5.22 9.26
CA ALA A 172 0.02 6.17 9.83
C ALA A 172 -0.50 7.61 9.81
N GLN A 173 -1.17 8.02 8.73
CA GLN A 173 -1.77 9.35 8.62
C GLN A 173 -2.96 9.51 9.58
N GLU A 174 -3.85 8.52 9.65
CA GLU A 174 -4.94 8.50 10.61
C GLU A 174 -4.43 8.54 12.07
N ALA A 175 -3.37 7.79 12.37
CA ALA A 175 -2.72 7.85 13.69
C ALA A 175 -2.16 9.26 13.97
N ARG A 176 -1.54 9.92 12.99
CA ARG A 176 -1.03 11.29 13.15
C ARG A 176 -2.12 12.30 13.41
N ILE A 177 -3.25 12.17 12.74
CA ILE A 177 -4.40 13.07 12.90
C ILE A 177 -5.04 12.88 14.28
N ARG A 178 -5.25 11.63 14.71
CA ARG A 178 -6.03 11.30 15.90
C ARG A 178 -5.19 11.17 17.17
N ARG A 179 -3.94 10.69 17.07
CA ARG A 179 -3.03 10.40 18.21
C ARG A 179 -1.57 10.71 17.84
N PRO A 180 -1.17 11.98 17.73
CA PRO A 180 0.16 12.37 17.23
C PRO A 180 1.33 11.78 18.03
N SER A 181 1.20 11.63 19.35
CA SER A 181 2.24 11.04 20.20
C SER A 181 2.47 9.55 19.88
N ALA A 182 1.40 8.78 19.75
CA ALA A 182 1.46 7.37 19.40
C ALA A 182 1.95 7.16 17.97
N ALA A 183 1.62 8.04 17.05
CA ALA A 183 2.01 7.97 15.65
C ALA A 183 3.54 7.98 15.46
N ARG A 184 4.31 8.58 16.37
CA ARG A 184 5.78 8.58 16.32
C ARG A 184 6.37 7.17 16.42
N ILE A 185 5.69 6.27 17.12
CA ILE A 185 6.10 4.86 17.28
C ILE A 185 5.38 3.99 16.24
N ILE A 186 4.07 4.17 16.08
CA ILE A 186 3.25 3.34 15.20
C ILE A 186 3.67 3.47 13.74
N SER A 187 3.97 4.68 13.24
CA SER A 187 4.28 4.88 11.83
C SER A 187 5.53 4.13 11.37
N PRO A 188 6.69 4.19 12.04
CA PRO A 188 7.86 3.41 11.66
C PRO A 188 7.60 1.90 11.65
N VAL A 189 6.84 1.39 12.62
CA VAL A 189 6.48 -0.03 12.68
C VAL A 189 5.61 -0.44 11.49
N LEU A 190 4.60 0.37 11.14
CA LEU A 190 3.73 0.10 9.99
C LEU A 190 4.52 0.08 8.68
N TYR A 191 5.45 1.02 8.48
CA TYR A 191 6.29 1.03 7.28
C TYR A 191 7.28 -0.13 7.24
N ALA A 192 7.87 -0.52 8.38
CA ALA A 192 8.70 -1.72 8.46
C ALA A 192 7.93 -2.99 8.08
N LEU A 193 6.70 -3.13 8.57
CA LEU A 193 5.81 -4.23 8.19
C LEU A 193 5.43 -4.18 6.70
N ALA A 194 5.20 -2.99 6.14
CA ALA A 194 4.86 -2.83 4.73
C ALA A 194 6.01 -3.20 3.77
N MET A 195 7.26 -3.19 4.23
CA MET A 195 8.41 -3.66 3.44
C MET A 195 8.44 -5.18 3.29
N THR A 196 7.92 -5.92 4.26
CA THR A 196 8.07 -7.38 4.33
C THR A 196 7.46 -8.13 3.14
N PRO A 197 6.24 -7.81 2.63
CA PRO A 197 5.71 -8.46 1.44
C PRO A 197 6.58 -8.23 0.20
N GLY A 198 7.10 -7.01 0.03
CA GLY A 198 8.00 -6.69 -1.08
C GLY A 198 9.29 -7.50 -1.04
N LEU A 199 9.92 -7.60 0.12
CA LEU A 199 11.14 -8.39 0.33
C LEU A 199 10.89 -9.88 0.09
N SER A 200 9.77 -10.43 0.58
CA SER A 200 9.35 -11.81 0.29
C SER A 200 9.23 -12.05 -1.21
N ARG A 201 8.63 -11.13 -1.95
CA ARG A 201 8.49 -11.26 -3.41
C ARG A 201 9.81 -11.18 -4.17
N MET A 202 10.80 -10.43 -3.66
CA MET A 202 12.16 -10.43 -4.21
C MET A 202 12.86 -11.77 -3.95
N TYR A 203 12.73 -12.30 -2.74
CA TYR A 203 13.26 -13.61 -2.38
C TYR A 203 12.71 -14.74 -3.26
N LEU A 204 11.42 -14.70 -3.60
CA LEU A 204 10.77 -15.66 -4.50
C LEU A 204 11.08 -15.44 -6.00
N GLY A 205 11.89 -14.46 -6.37
CA GLY A 205 12.14 -14.12 -7.76
C GLY A 205 10.89 -13.65 -8.53
N GLN A 206 9.91 -13.09 -7.80
CA GLN A 206 8.63 -12.62 -8.37
C GLN A 206 8.70 -11.17 -8.82
N HIS A 207 9.53 -10.36 -8.15
CA HIS A 207 9.66 -8.93 -8.41
C HIS A 207 11.12 -8.51 -8.35
N TRP A 208 11.48 -7.55 -9.21
CA TRP A 208 12.72 -6.82 -9.15
C TRP A 208 12.72 -5.81 -8.01
N ALA A 209 13.89 -5.38 -7.55
CA ALA A 209 13.98 -4.35 -6.48
C ALA A 209 13.32 -3.03 -6.90
N SER A 210 13.47 -2.65 -8.17
CA SER A 210 12.83 -1.47 -8.74
C SER A 210 11.30 -1.57 -8.79
N ASP A 211 10.72 -2.79 -8.99
CA ASP A 211 9.28 -3.02 -8.94
C ASP A 211 8.73 -2.79 -7.53
N VAL A 212 9.45 -3.29 -6.53
CA VAL A 212 9.11 -3.17 -5.10
C VAL A 212 9.19 -1.71 -4.66
N PHE A 213 10.26 -1.02 -5.04
CA PHE A 213 10.47 0.39 -4.74
C PHE A 213 9.36 1.27 -5.31
N PHE A 214 9.08 1.14 -6.61
CA PHE A 214 8.03 1.93 -7.25
C PHE A 214 6.64 1.55 -6.76
N GLY A 215 6.39 0.27 -6.48
CA GLY A 215 5.16 -0.18 -5.84
C GLY A 215 4.91 0.49 -4.49
N GLY A 216 5.95 0.60 -3.66
CA GLY A 216 5.89 1.33 -2.39
C GLY A 216 5.52 2.80 -2.57
N PHE A 217 6.08 3.46 -3.59
CA PHE A 217 5.70 4.83 -3.95
C PHE A 217 4.22 4.92 -4.36
N VAL A 218 3.75 4.06 -5.26
CA VAL A 218 2.35 4.05 -5.71
C VAL A 218 1.40 3.90 -4.53
N GLY A 219 1.71 2.98 -3.60
CA GLY A 219 0.91 2.77 -2.39
C GLY A 219 0.87 3.99 -1.48
N THR A 220 2.04 4.55 -1.18
CA THR A 220 2.15 5.74 -0.33
C THR A 220 1.44 6.95 -0.95
N PHE A 221 1.63 7.15 -2.25
CA PHE A 221 1.03 8.27 -2.97
C PHE A 221 -0.50 8.15 -2.99
N ALA A 222 -1.04 7.00 -3.39
CA ALA A 222 -2.48 6.76 -3.44
C ALA A 222 -3.13 6.96 -2.07
N ALA A 223 -2.56 6.36 -1.01
CA ALA A 223 -3.09 6.49 0.34
C ALA A 223 -3.04 7.94 0.85
N THR A 224 -1.97 8.67 0.53
CA THR A 224 -1.88 10.09 0.89
C THR A 224 -3.00 10.90 0.26
N LYS A 225 -3.30 10.64 -1.02
CA LYS A 225 -4.38 11.35 -1.72
C LYS A 225 -5.76 10.95 -1.21
N VAL A 226 -6.00 9.67 -0.96
CA VAL A 226 -7.26 9.18 -0.39
C VAL A 226 -7.52 9.82 0.97
N VAL A 227 -6.58 9.73 1.92
CA VAL A 227 -6.79 10.27 3.28
C VAL A 227 -6.94 11.79 3.25
N GLN A 228 -6.13 12.50 2.44
CA GLN A 228 -6.26 13.96 2.29
C GLN A 228 -7.63 14.35 1.72
N TYR A 229 -8.10 13.64 0.69
CA TYR A 229 -9.40 13.90 0.09
C TYR A 229 -10.53 13.67 1.09
N SER A 230 -10.53 12.54 1.77
CA SER A 230 -11.58 12.18 2.74
C SER A 230 -11.69 13.18 3.89
N HIS A 231 -10.54 13.64 4.43
CA HIS A 231 -10.54 14.66 5.48
C HIS A 231 -10.87 16.07 4.98
N ALA A 232 -10.58 16.39 3.71
CA ALA A 232 -10.94 17.68 3.12
C ALA A 232 -12.43 17.77 2.71
N HIS A 233 -13.09 16.62 2.52
CA HIS A 233 -14.48 16.54 2.07
C HIS A 233 -15.31 15.65 3.00
N PRO A 234 -15.44 16.01 4.29
CA PRO A 234 -16.30 15.29 5.21
C PRO A 234 -17.75 15.40 4.70
N GLY A 235 -18.43 14.26 4.55
CA GLY A 235 -19.78 14.21 4.00
C GLY A 235 -19.83 14.13 2.46
N ASN A 236 -18.76 13.69 1.81
CA ASN A 236 -18.87 13.33 0.38
C ASN A 236 -19.82 12.12 0.23
N ARG A 237 -20.60 12.10 -0.88
CA ARG A 237 -21.64 11.09 -1.09
C ARG A 237 -21.13 9.64 -1.07
N PHE A 238 -19.89 9.43 -1.47
CA PHE A 238 -19.28 8.11 -1.45
C PHE A 238 -18.98 7.66 -0.02
N GLN A 239 -18.33 8.51 0.77
CA GLN A 239 -18.06 8.22 2.17
C GLN A 239 -19.36 8.12 2.99
N ASP A 240 -20.34 8.98 2.76
CA ASP A 240 -21.64 8.94 3.45
C ASP A 240 -22.44 7.69 3.13
N ALA A 241 -22.28 7.09 1.95
CA ALA A 241 -22.92 5.83 1.60
C ALA A 241 -22.40 4.66 2.46
N PHE A 242 -21.10 4.68 2.81
CA PHE A 242 -20.46 3.60 3.58
C PHE A 242 -20.29 3.93 5.07
N VAL A 243 -20.12 5.20 5.41
CA VAL A 243 -19.97 5.69 6.80
C VAL A 243 -20.99 6.81 7.04
N PRO A 244 -22.30 6.56 6.97
CA PRO A 244 -23.30 7.60 7.11
C PRO A 244 -23.26 8.21 8.50
N SER A 245 -23.33 9.54 8.54
CA SER A 245 -23.45 10.30 9.80
C SER A 245 -24.85 10.15 10.43
N HIS A 246 -25.84 9.79 9.61
CA HIS A 246 -27.21 9.52 10.03
C HIS A 246 -27.68 8.20 9.42
N GLY A 247 -28.51 7.46 10.13
CA GLY A 247 -29.03 6.20 9.65
C GLY A 247 -30.15 5.66 10.52
N LEU A 248 -30.72 4.55 10.07
CA LEU A 248 -31.73 3.82 10.83
C LEU A 248 -31.05 3.16 12.05
N GLN A 249 -31.51 3.51 13.23
CA GLN A 249 -31.13 2.84 14.47
C GLN A 249 -32.28 1.92 14.89
N VAL A 250 -31.95 0.67 15.15
CA VAL A 250 -32.86 -0.28 15.79
C VAL A 250 -32.51 -0.32 17.27
N SER A 251 -33.44 0.07 18.09
CA SER A 251 -33.30 0.01 19.54
C SER A 251 -34.34 -0.93 20.14
N THR A 252 -33.95 -1.67 21.17
CA THR A 252 -34.85 -2.46 21.98
C THR A 252 -34.90 -1.82 23.36
N GLN A 253 -36.04 -1.28 23.73
CA GLN A 253 -36.26 -0.71 25.05
C GLN A 253 -37.57 -1.29 25.64
N GLY A 254 -37.49 -1.96 26.75
CA GLY A 254 -38.65 -2.54 27.41
C GLY A 254 -39.43 -3.59 26.60
N GLY A 255 -38.73 -4.40 25.79
CA GLY A 255 -39.33 -5.44 24.95
C GLY A 255 -40.01 -4.91 23.66
N ARG A 256 -39.90 -3.63 23.38
CA ARG A 256 -40.41 -3.02 22.15
C ARG A 256 -39.25 -2.71 21.16
N PHE A 257 -39.45 -3.09 19.92
CA PHE A 257 -38.52 -2.69 18.83
C PHE A 257 -38.88 -1.27 18.40
N GLY A 258 -37.93 -0.37 18.50
CA GLY A 258 -38.02 0.99 17.96
C GLY A 258 -37.05 1.15 16.80
N VAL A 259 -37.51 1.79 15.72
CA VAL A 259 -36.65 2.21 14.60
C VAL A 259 -36.65 3.72 14.58
N THR A 260 -35.48 4.31 14.77
CA THR A 260 -35.32 5.77 14.74
C THR A 260 -34.30 6.15 13.67
N TRP A 261 -34.54 7.27 13.01
CA TRP A 261 -33.56 7.90 12.13
C TRP A 261 -32.78 8.95 12.93
N GLY A 262 -31.48 8.77 13.05
CA GLY A 262 -30.66 9.69 13.84
C GLY A 262 -29.17 9.51 13.59
N ALA A 263 -28.35 10.24 14.37
CA ALA A 263 -26.91 10.09 14.33
C ALA A 263 -26.51 8.65 14.69
N VAL A 264 -25.72 8.03 13.82
CA VAL A 264 -25.36 6.59 13.96
C VAL A 264 -24.21 6.40 14.94
N PHE A 265 -23.46 7.47 15.24
CA PHE A 265 -22.32 7.46 16.14
C PHE A 265 -22.23 8.74 16.96
#